data_3349c8088d153970fa8fefdeab13f558
#
_entry.id   3349c8088d153970fa8fefdeab13f558
#
_cell.length_a   1.000
_cell.length_b   1.000
_cell.length_c   1.000
_cell.angle_alpha   90.00
_cell.angle_beta   90.00
_cell.angle_gamma   90.00
#
_symmetry.space_group_name_H-M   'P 1'
#
loop_
_entity.id
_entity.type
_entity.pdbx_description
1 polymer ?
#
loop_
_entity_poly.entity_id
_entity_poly.type
_entity_poly.pdbx_seq_one_letter_code
_entity_poly.pdbx_strand_id
1 'polypeptide(L)'
;MKMMKKAIALLLAVMMVLSLAACGSSDNGSRDNHTENSKTAQEVLDTLKAALGGSYGCDLAEDEDRMTNYYGLDMSKIDSWAAESSENSALDPSIAVVLQVKDGYAEDAAALLQTGYEQVLDYSKMYDMNLPMVQQARLFVNGNYVALLILGQMPDESTADESKLAQDEAAKVDAAWTDIFGSASNQIVIK
;
A
#
# COMPACT_ATOMS: atom_id res chain seq x y z
N MET A 1 15.88 -33.77 -45.52
CA MET A 1 16.25 -32.61 -44.73
C MET A 1 16.11 -31.24 -45.44
N LYS A 2 15.68 -31.16 -46.71
CA LYS A 2 15.51 -29.86 -47.42
C LYS A 2 14.07 -29.32 -47.44
N MET A 3 13.07 -30.11 -47.04
CA MET A 3 11.65 -29.67 -47.03
C MET A 3 11.19 -29.04 -45.72
N MET A 4 11.84 -29.32 -44.57
CA MET A 4 11.48 -28.73 -43.27
C MET A 4 11.92 -27.27 -43.11
N LYS A 5 12.92 -26.81 -43.85
CA LYS A 5 13.42 -25.42 -43.77
C LYS A 5 12.54 -24.42 -44.52
N LYS A 6 11.68 -24.87 -45.44
CA LYS A 6 10.77 -24.00 -46.20
C LYS A 6 9.42 -23.77 -45.50
N ALA A 7 9.01 -24.65 -44.57
CA ALA A 7 7.77 -24.52 -43.81
C ALA A 7 7.90 -23.53 -42.68
N ILE A 8 9.08 -23.36 -42.08
CA ILE A 8 9.33 -22.42 -40.97
C ILE A 8 9.40 -20.95 -41.44
N ALA A 9 9.88 -20.75 -42.69
CA ALA A 9 9.97 -19.40 -43.25
C ALA A 9 8.59 -18.82 -43.66
N LEU A 10 7.57 -19.67 -43.89
CA LEU A 10 6.22 -19.20 -44.26
C LEU A 10 5.34 -18.87 -43.08
N LEU A 11 5.63 -19.44 -41.90
CA LEU A 11 4.88 -19.19 -40.66
C LEU A 11 5.28 -17.86 -39.97
N LEU A 12 6.47 -17.35 -40.24
CA LEU A 12 6.97 -16.06 -39.73
C LEU A 12 6.47 -14.84 -40.53
N ALA A 13 5.98 -15.04 -41.76
CA ALA A 13 5.52 -13.95 -42.61
C ALA A 13 4.04 -13.59 -42.41
N VAL A 14 3.23 -14.41 -41.71
CA VAL A 14 1.79 -14.18 -41.52
C VAL A 14 1.48 -13.41 -40.23
N MET A 15 2.45 -13.26 -39.30
CA MET A 15 2.23 -12.51 -38.06
C MET A 15 2.54 -10.99 -38.13
N MET A 16 2.90 -10.44 -39.29
CA MET A 16 3.27 -9.02 -39.44
C MET A 16 2.23 -8.13 -40.15
N VAL A 17 1.01 -8.57 -40.38
CA VAL A 17 0.02 -7.81 -41.17
C VAL A 17 -1.24 -7.40 -40.40
N LEU A 18 -1.25 -7.48 -39.06
CA LEU A 18 -2.43 -7.12 -38.25
C LEU A 18 -2.21 -5.94 -37.28
N SER A 19 -1.33 -4.99 -37.62
CA SER A 19 -1.13 -3.79 -36.78
C SER A 19 -1.09 -2.49 -37.58
N LEU A 20 -2.12 -2.24 -38.46
CA LEU A 20 -2.28 -0.93 -39.11
C LEU A 20 -3.75 -0.69 -39.46
N ALA A 21 -4.57 -0.39 -38.45
CA ALA A 21 -5.84 0.32 -38.66
C ALA A 21 -6.35 0.92 -37.37
N ALA A 22 -5.82 2.08 -36.94
CA ALA A 22 -6.55 3.09 -36.18
C ALA A 22 -5.77 4.40 -36.27
N CYS A 23 -5.93 5.12 -37.37
CA CYS A 23 -5.58 6.51 -37.47
C CYS A 23 -6.88 7.29 -37.62
N GLY A 24 -7.14 8.27 -36.74
CA GLY A 24 -8.13 9.29 -36.99
C GLY A 24 -8.89 9.73 -35.75
N SER A 25 -8.35 10.69 -35.00
CA SER A 25 -8.95 12.00 -34.75
C SER A 25 -8.13 12.77 -33.72
N SER A 26 -7.75 13.98 -34.08
CA SER A 26 -7.07 14.95 -33.25
C SER A 26 -7.97 15.38 -32.11
N ASP A 27 -7.48 15.28 -30.88
CA ASP A 27 -7.77 16.29 -29.86
C ASP A 27 -6.56 16.45 -28.93
N ASN A 28 -6.17 17.71 -28.77
CA ASN A 28 -5.08 18.15 -27.91
C ASN A 28 -5.50 18.01 -26.45
N GLY A 29 -5.01 17.01 -25.77
CA GLY A 29 -5.11 16.86 -24.32
C GLY A 29 -3.77 16.40 -23.78
N SER A 30 -3.22 17.13 -22.85
CA SER A 30 -2.02 16.80 -22.08
C SER A 30 -2.00 15.33 -21.69
N ARG A 31 -0.97 14.62 -22.13
CA ARG A 31 -0.71 13.26 -21.65
C ARG A 31 -0.03 13.38 -20.29
N ASP A 32 -0.84 13.41 -19.24
CA ASP A 32 -0.37 12.98 -17.93
C ASP A 32 -0.11 11.49 -18.01
N ASN A 33 1.17 11.12 -17.89
CA ASN A 33 1.61 9.73 -17.75
C ASN A 33 1.25 9.23 -16.33
N HIS A 34 -0.03 9.14 -15.99
CA HIS A 34 -0.50 8.31 -14.91
C HIS A 34 -0.61 6.87 -15.43
N THR A 35 0.32 6.02 -15.05
CA THR A 35 0.06 4.59 -15.03
C THR A 35 -0.98 4.41 -13.94
N GLU A 36 -2.27 4.48 -14.30
CA GLU A 36 -3.35 4.16 -13.37
C GLU A 36 -3.16 2.71 -12.91
N ASN A 37 -2.70 2.55 -11.68
CA ASN A 37 -2.80 1.28 -10.99
C ASN A 37 -4.30 1.11 -10.71
N SER A 38 -5.00 0.32 -11.52
CA SER A 38 -6.45 0.16 -11.46
C SER A 38 -6.92 -0.69 -10.26
N LYS A 39 -6.03 -0.99 -9.31
CA LYS A 39 -6.35 -1.78 -8.13
C LYS A 39 -7.23 -0.98 -7.17
N THR A 40 -8.26 -1.60 -6.62
CA THR A 40 -9.00 -1.06 -5.48
C THR A 40 -8.13 -1.07 -4.22
N ALA A 41 -8.49 -0.27 -3.21
CA ALA A 41 -7.80 -0.28 -1.92
C ALA A 41 -7.77 -1.69 -1.28
N GLN A 42 -8.86 -2.48 -1.45
CA GLN A 42 -8.91 -3.86 -0.96
C GLN A 42 -7.89 -4.76 -1.68
N GLU A 43 -7.77 -4.66 -3.01
CA GLU A 43 -6.79 -5.46 -3.77
C GLU A 43 -5.34 -5.09 -3.41
N VAL A 44 -5.08 -3.82 -3.06
CA VAL A 44 -3.78 -3.39 -2.54
C VAL A 44 -3.53 -4.02 -1.16
N LEU A 45 -4.52 -3.95 -0.26
CA LEU A 45 -4.42 -4.53 1.09
C LEU A 45 -4.19 -6.05 1.03
N ASP A 46 -4.95 -6.76 0.19
CA ASP A 46 -4.80 -8.21 -0.01
C ASP A 46 -3.41 -8.57 -0.56
N THR A 47 -2.86 -7.72 -1.45
CA THR A 47 -1.51 -7.90 -1.99
C THR A 47 -0.46 -7.72 -0.89
N LEU A 48 -0.58 -6.69 -0.04
CA LEU A 48 0.29 -6.47 1.12
C LEU A 48 0.21 -7.65 2.11
N LYS A 49 -1.00 -8.09 2.43
CA LYS A 49 -1.25 -9.23 3.33
C LYS A 49 -0.58 -10.51 2.83
N ALA A 50 -0.70 -10.78 1.53
CA ALA A 50 -0.07 -11.94 0.90
C ALA A 50 1.48 -11.84 0.92
N ALA A 51 2.03 -10.65 0.67
CA ALA A 51 3.47 -10.43 0.64
C ALA A 51 4.12 -10.51 2.02
N LEU A 52 3.43 -9.99 3.06
CA LEU A 52 3.96 -9.90 4.41
C LEU A 52 3.72 -11.18 5.24
N GLY A 53 2.69 -11.97 4.90
CA GLY A 53 2.39 -13.21 5.60
C GLY A 53 2.27 -13.02 7.12
N GLY A 54 3.09 -13.72 7.91
CA GLY A 54 3.08 -13.64 9.38
C GLY A 54 3.48 -12.28 9.96
N SER A 55 4.06 -11.38 9.13
CA SER A 55 4.41 -10.00 9.54
C SER A 55 3.25 -9.02 9.35
N TYR A 56 2.07 -9.47 8.88
CA TYR A 56 0.93 -8.59 8.64
C TYR A 56 0.20 -8.16 9.94
N GLY A 57 0.02 -9.07 10.89
CA GLY A 57 -0.48 -8.78 12.25
C GLY A 57 -1.96 -8.40 12.39
N CYS A 58 -2.63 -7.92 11.33
CA CYS A 58 -4.03 -7.52 11.40
C CYS A 58 -4.98 -8.69 11.11
N ASP A 59 -6.06 -8.80 11.89
CA ASP A 59 -7.06 -9.88 11.82
C ASP A 59 -8.51 -9.40 12.01
N LEU A 60 -8.71 -8.10 12.28
CA LEU A 60 -10.00 -7.46 12.45
C LEU A 60 -10.22 -6.40 11.37
N ALA A 61 -11.27 -6.58 10.56
CA ALA A 61 -11.67 -5.55 9.59
C ALA A 61 -12.29 -4.34 10.32
N GLU A 62 -11.87 -3.13 9.94
CA GLU A 62 -12.40 -1.89 10.46
C GLU A 62 -13.66 -1.45 9.69
N ASP A 63 -14.49 -0.64 10.33
CA ASP A 63 -15.72 -0.11 9.74
C ASP A 63 -15.58 1.36 9.31
N GLU A 64 -16.61 1.87 8.63
CA GLU A 64 -16.66 3.26 8.16
C GLU A 64 -16.67 4.26 9.33
N ASP A 65 -17.26 3.89 10.46
CA ASP A 65 -17.26 4.74 11.67
C ASP A 65 -15.84 5.00 12.17
N ARG A 66 -14.95 4.01 12.07
CA ARG A 66 -13.53 4.17 12.37
C ARG A 66 -12.88 5.18 11.43
N MET A 67 -13.18 5.09 10.13
CA MET A 67 -12.63 6.02 9.14
C MET A 67 -13.10 7.46 9.36
N THR A 68 -14.39 7.65 9.66
CA THR A 68 -14.98 8.97 9.83
C THR A 68 -14.71 9.58 11.20
N ASN A 69 -14.91 8.82 12.29
CA ASN A 69 -14.89 9.37 13.64
C ASN A 69 -13.50 9.36 14.27
N TYR A 70 -12.66 8.36 13.96
CA TYR A 70 -11.31 8.27 14.51
C TYR A 70 -10.30 9.01 13.66
N TYR A 71 -10.29 8.77 12.34
CA TYR A 71 -9.36 9.43 11.43
C TYR A 71 -9.88 10.78 10.91
N GLY A 72 -11.20 11.04 10.98
CA GLY A 72 -11.79 12.28 10.48
C GLY A 72 -11.86 12.38 8.97
N LEU A 73 -11.84 11.23 8.25
CA LEU A 73 -11.83 11.19 6.80
C LEU A 73 -13.19 11.60 6.22
N ASP A 74 -13.18 12.37 5.13
CA ASP A 74 -14.35 12.67 4.31
C ASP A 74 -14.58 11.55 3.30
N MET A 75 -15.47 10.60 3.64
CA MET A 75 -15.76 9.44 2.80
C MET A 75 -16.32 9.80 1.43
N SER A 76 -16.89 11.01 1.26
CA SER A 76 -17.33 11.48 -0.05
C SER A 76 -16.19 11.76 -1.04
N LYS A 77 -14.96 11.87 -0.54
CA LYS A 77 -13.73 12.09 -1.30
C LYS A 77 -12.89 10.82 -1.47
N ILE A 78 -13.41 9.67 -1.09
CA ILE A 78 -12.73 8.37 -1.17
C ILE A 78 -13.46 7.51 -2.20
N ASP A 79 -12.71 6.97 -3.17
CA ASP A 79 -13.25 6.08 -4.20
C ASP A 79 -13.32 4.63 -3.72
N SER A 80 -12.30 4.18 -2.99
CA SER A 80 -12.31 2.89 -2.29
C SER A 80 -11.40 2.95 -1.07
N TRP A 81 -11.69 2.11 -0.08
CA TRP A 81 -10.88 1.97 1.11
C TRP A 81 -10.90 0.54 1.63
N ALA A 82 -9.85 0.18 2.35
CA ALA A 82 -9.77 -1.04 3.12
C ALA A 82 -8.93 -0.78 4.37
N ALA A 83 -9.39 -1.27 5.50
CA ALA A 83 -8.68 -1.10 6.76
C ALA A 83 -8.84 -2.33 7.65
N GLU A 84 -7.73 -2.76 8.23
CA GLU A 84 -7.68 -3.82 9.23
C GLU A 84 -6.80 -3.39 10.40
N SER A 85 -7.09 -3.91 11.59
CA SER A 85 -6.26 -3.76 12.79
C SER A 85 -6.09 -5.11 13.49
N SER A 86 -5.29 -5.17 14.54
CA SER A 86 -5.28 -6.33 15.42
C SER A 86 -6.51 -6.32 16.32
N GLU A 87 -7.22 -7.46 16.43
CA GLU A 87 -8.29 -7.66 17.41
C GLU A 87 -7.78 -7.43 18.85
N ASN A 88 -6.52 -7.77 19.10
CA ASN A 88 -5.85 -7.55 20.38
C ASN A 88 -5.07 -6.23 20.40
N SER A 89 -5.69 -5.14 20.00
CA SER A 89 -5.04 -3.82 19.88
C SER A 89 -4.39 -3.29 21.17
N ALA A 90 -4.73 -3.85 22.33
CA ALA A 90 -4.07 -3.52 23.59
C ALA A 90 -2.63 -4.06 23.68
N LEU A 91 -2.31 -5.14 22.97
CA LEU A 91 -0.99 -5.79 22.98
C LEU A 91 -0.28 -5.72 21.64
N ASP A 92 -1.02 -5.66 20.54
CA ASP A 92 -0.51 -5.62 19.17
C ASP A 92 -1.03 -4.35 18.46
N PRO A 93 -0.15 -3.37 18.16
CA PRO A 93 -0.53 -2.11 17.56
C PRO A 93 -0.69 -2.20 16.04
N SER A 94 -0.78 -3.40 15.45
CA SER A 94 -0.88 -3.59 14.02
C SER A 94 -2.09 -2.87 13.44
N ILE A 95 -1.84 -2.03 12.44
CA ILE A 95 -2.83 -1.25 11.68
C ILE A 95 -2.43 -1.25 10.22
N ALA A 96 -3.40 -1.50 9.36
CA ALA A 96 -3.28 -1.33 7.92
C ALA A 96 -4.49 -0.56 7.39
N VAL A 97 -4.29 0.67 6.97
CA VAL A 97 -5.30 1.50 6.29
C VAL A 97 -4.81 1.80 4.89
N VAL A 98 -5.59 1.47 3.88
CA VAL A 98 -5.32 1.79 2.48
C VAL A 98 -6.52 2.55 1.91
N LEU A 99 -6.27 3.69 1.31
CA LEU A 99 -7.27 4.55 0.69
C LEU A 99 -6.92 4.74 -0.79
N GLN A 100 -7.92 4.70 -1.65
CA GLN A 100 -7.88 5.27 -2.98
C GLN A 100 -8.79 6.50 -2.96
N VAL A 101 -8.20 7.67 -3.11
CA VAL A 101 -8.89 8.95 -2.92
C VAL A 101 -9.13 9.67 -4.24
N LYS A 102 -10.10 10.56 -4.28
CA LYS A 102 -10.35 11.43 -5.41
C LYS A 102 -9.23 12.45 -5.58
N ASP A 103 -9.08 12.95 -6.80
CA ASP A 103 -8.06 13.93 -7.15
C ASP A 103 -8.03 15.11 -6.16
N GLY A 104 -6.83 15.44 -5.69
CA GLY A 104 -6.59 16.55 -4.78
C GLY A 104 -6.85 16.28 -3.31
N TYR A 105 -7.26 15.05 -2.90
CA TYR A 105 -7.52 14.74 -1.48
C TYR A 105 -6.37 13.94 -0.80
N ALA A 106 -5.38 13.50 -1.54
CA ALA A 106 -4.33 12.62 -1.01
C ALA A 106 -3.52 13.27 0.14
N GLU A 107 -3.16 14.54 0.02
CA GLU A 107 -2.40 15.25 1.06
C GLU A 107 -3.24 15.47 2.33
N ASP A 108 -4.52 15.84 2.19
CA ASP A 108 -5.44 16.00 3.33
C ASP A 108 -5.65 14.67 4.04
N ALA A 109 -5.88 13.57 3.29
CA ALA A 109 -6.04 12.24 3.85
C ALA A 109 -4.77 11.77 4.57
N ALA A 110 -3.58 12.02 4.00
CA ALA A 110 -2.32 11.69 4.64
C ALA A 110 -2.13 12.46 5.96
N ALA A 111 -2.47 13.75 6.02
CA ALA A 111 -2.40 14.54 7.24
C ALA A 111 -3.35 14.03 8.33
N LEU A 112 -4.55 13.57 7.95
CA LEU A 112 -5.51 12.98 8.88
C LEU A 112 -5.02 11.62 9.40
N LEU A 113 -4.47 10.77 8.54
CA LEU A 113 -3.85 9.50 8.97
C LEU A 113 -2.62 9.72 9.85
N GLN A 114 -1.79 10.73 9.57
CA GLN A 114 -0.68 11.14 10.45
C GLN A 114 -1.18 11.50 11.86
N THR A 115 -2.30 12.22 11.95
CA THR A 115 -2.90 12.56 13.26
C THR A 115 -3.36 11.31 14.01
N GLY A 116 -3.97 10.34 13.32
CA GLY A 116 -4.32 9.05 13.90
C GLY A 116 -3.11 8.28 14.38
N TYR A 117 -2.03 8.25 13.59
CA TYR A 117 -0.75 7.66 13.98
C TYR A 117 -0.18 8.31 15.26
N GLU A 118 -0.20 9.64 15.37
CA GLU A 118 0.31 10.34 16.56
C GLU A 118 -0.39 9.89 17.85
N GLN A 119 -1.68 9.59 17.80
CA GLN A 119 -2.43 9.05 18.95
C GLN A 119 -1.93 7.64 19.34
N VAL A 120 -1.66 6.77 18.35
CA VAL A 120 -1.08 5.44 18.61
C VAL A 120 0.33 5.56 19.18
N LEU A 121 1.15 6.45 18.65
CA LEU A 121 2.50 6.70 19.12
C LEU A 121 2.52 7.20 20.57
N ASP A 122 1.64 8.15 20.92
CA ASP A 122 1.56 8.69 22.27
C ASP A 122 1.08 7.64 23.28
N TYR A 123 0.13 6.78 22.88
CA TYR A 123 -0.28 5.64 23.69
C TYR A 123 0.89 4.67 23.94
N SER A 124 1.63 4.31 22.87
CA SER A 124 2.79 3.41 22.98
C SER A 124 3.92 3.98 23.84
N LYS A 125 4.16 5.29 23.76
CA LYS A 125 5.13 5.98 24.64
C LYS A 125 4.67 5.94 26.11
N MET A 126 3.36 6.07 26.37
CA MET A 126 2.83 6.11 27.75
C MET A 126 2.94 4.76 28.44
N TYR A 127 2.75 3.67 27.72
CA TYR A 127 2.72 2.31 28.28
C TYR A 127 3.97 1.49 27.97
N ASP A 128 4.96 2.06 27.27
CA ASP A 128 6.20 1.40 26.83
C ASP A 128 5.93 0.08 26.10
N MET A 129 4.87 0.08 25.27
CA MET A 129 4.43 -1.13 24.57
C MET A 129 4.70 -1.01 23.08
N ASN A 130 5.51 -1.96 22.57
CA ASN A 130 5.76 -2.09 21.13
C ASN A 130 6.23 -0.80 20.44
N LEU A 131 6.83 0.10 21.23
CA LEU A 131 7.27 1.41 20.75
C LEU A 131 8.21 1.30 19.53
N PRO A 132 9.20 0.36 19.47
CA PRO A 132 10.04 0.21 18.30
C PRO A 132 9.24 -0.05 17.01
N MET A 133 8.20 -0.91 17.05
CA MET A 133 7.34 -1.20 15.90
C MET A 133 6.53 0.03 15.49
N VAL A 134 5.90 0.72 16.44
CA VAL A 134 5.10 1.93 16.16
C VAL A 134 5.97 3.04 15.59
N GLN A 135 7.21 3.20 16.04
CA GLN A 135 8.17 4.16 15.46
C GLN A 135 8.59 3.82 14.04
N GLN A 136 8.40 2.58 13.59
CA GLN A 136 8.65 2.15 12.21
C GLN A 136 7.40 2.18 11.33
N ALA A 137 6.33 2.86 11.74
CA ALA A 137 5.14 3.06 10.91
C ALA A 137 5.48 3.65 9.53
N ARG A 138 4.64 3.36 8.56
CA ARG A 138 4.73 3.87 7.19
C ARG A 138 3.48 4.67 6.84
N LEU A 139 3.68 5.87 6.33
CA LEU A 139 2.66 6.67 5.67
C LEU A 139 3.11 6.87 4.22
N PHE A 140 2.43 6.23 3.30
CA PHE A 140 2.74 6.30 1.88
C PHE A 140 1.71 7.13 1.13
N VAL A 141 2.17 7.89 0.14
CA VAL A 141 1.33 8.57 -0.85
C VAL A 141 1.91 8.27 -2.24
N ASN A 142 1.13 7.57 -3.06
CA ASN A 142 1.49 7.27 -4.45
C ASN A 142 0.30 7.61 -5.37
N GLY A 143 0.34 8.78 -6.01
CA GLY A 143 -0.79 9.30 -6.77
C GLY A 143 -2.00 9.51 -5.87
N ASN A 144 -3.11 8.84 -6.17
CA ASN A 144 -4.35 8.87 -5.39
C ASN A 144 -4.45 7.76 -4.33
N TYR A 145 -3.37 6.99 -4.10
CA TYR A 145 -3.32 6.02 -3.00
C TYR A 145 -2.61 6.59 -1.78
N VAL A 146 -3.24 6.44 -0.63
CA VAL A 146 -2.70 6.82 0.67
C VAL A 146 -2.80 5.64 1.61
N ALA A 147 -1.72 5.32 2.34
CA ALA A 147 -1.74 4.22 3.29
C ALA A 147 -1.03 4.57 4.60
N LEU A 148 -1.64 4.19 5.72
CA LEU A 148 -1.00 4.13 7.04
C LEU A 148 -0.82 2.67 7.43
N LEU A 149 0.43 2.25 7.65
CA LEU A 149 0.79 0.88 7.95
C LEU A 149 1.66 0.86 9.22
N ILE A 150 1.19 0.19 10.26
CA ILE A 150 1.96 -0.21 11.44
C ILE A 150 1.96 -1.73 11.40
N LEU A 151 2.97 -2.33 10.80
CA LEU A 151 3.01 -3.76 10.51
C LEU A 151 4.39 -4.32 10.84
N GLY A 152 4.42 -5.57 11.26
CA GLY A 152 5.64 -6.29 11.56
C GLY A 152 5.38 -7.45 12.51
N GLN A 153 6.36 -8.31 12.62
CA GLN A 153 6.33 -9.39 13.59
C GLN A 153 6.52 -8.83 15.01
N MET A 154 5.66 -9.27 15.92
CA MET A 154 5.79 -8.91 17.33
C MET A 154 7.04 -9.56 17.92
N PRO A 155 7.79 -8.85 18.80
CA PRO A 155 8.91 -9.44 19.53
C PRO A 155 8.42 -10.56 20.45
N ASP A 156 9.25 -11.56 20.64
CA ASP A 156 9.06 -12.67 21.58
C ASP A 156 10.24 -12.78 22.55
N GLU A 157 10.18 -13.77 23.46
CA GLU A 157 11.23 -13.99 24.47
C GLU A 157 12.63 -14.27 23.89
N SER A 158 12.72 -14.63 22.60
CA SER A 158 13.98 -14.89 21.89
C SER A 158 14.52 -13.65 21.18
N THR A 159 13.76 -12.56 21.13
CA THR A 159 14.11 -11.33 20.42
C THR A 159 15.18 -10.56 21.19
N ALA A 160 16.42 -10.58 20.70
CA ALA A 160 17.56 -9.92 21.34
C ALA A 160 17.59 -8.40 21.12
N ASP A 161 17.03 -7.90 20.02
CA ASP A 161 17.01 -6.48 19.63
C ASP A 161 15.70 -6.17 18.92
N GLU A 162 14.74 -5.64 19.68
CA GLU A 162 13.41 -5.27 19.19
C GLU A 162 13.48 -4.12 18.16
N SER A 163 14.41 -3.18 18.33
CA SER A 163 14.56 -2.08 17.38
C SER A 163 15.05 -2.57 16.03
N LYS A 164 15.97 -3.54 16.02
CA LYS A 164 16.43 -4.14 14.78
C LYS A 164 15.33 -4.97 14.13
N LEU A 165 14.57 -5.76 14.90
CA LEU A 165 13.43 -6.50 14.39
C LEU A 165 12.45 -5.54 13.71
N ALA A 166 12.04 -4.47 14.38
CA ALA A 166 11.12 -3.49 13.84
C ALA A 166 11.62 -2.85 12.52
N GLN A 167 12.91 -2.55 12.42
CA GLN A 167 13.52 -2.02 11.19
C GLN A 167 13.51 -3.04 10.05
N ASP A 168 13.86 -4.29 10.34
CA ASP A 168 13.86 -5.37 9.35
C ASP A 168 12.44 -5.66 8.85
N GLU A 169 11.44 -5.63 9.73
CA GLU A 169 10.03 -5.78 9.37
C GLU A 169 9.51 -4.60 8.52
N ALA A 170 9.85 -3.38 8.90
CA ALA A 170 9.51 -2.19 8.13
C ALA A 170 10.11 -2.20 6.72
N ALA A 171 11.32 -2.75 6.55
CA ALA A 171 11.92 -2.92 5.22
C ALA A 171 11.12 -3.90 4.33
N LYS A 172 10.45 -4.91 4.92
CA LYS A 172 9.54 -5.79 4.17
C LYS A 172 8.30 -5.04 3.71
N VAL A 173 7.76 -4.13 4.55
CA VAL A 173 6.62 -3.27 4.19
C VAL A 173 7.01 -2.34 3.03
N ASP A 174 8.20 -1.70 3.10
CA ASP A 174 8.73 -0.86 2.02
C ASP A 174 8.88 -1.64 0.70
N ALA A 175 9.39 -2.88 0.76
CA ALA A 175 9.54 -3.75 -0.40
C ALA A 175 8.18 -4.13 -1.00
N ALA A 176 7.22 -4.57 -0.17
CA ALA A 176 5.88 -4.95 -0.62
C ALA A 176 5.13 -3.77 -1.27
N TRP A 177 5.25 -2.56 -0.70
CA TRP A 177 4.68 -1.36 -1.29
C TRP A 177 5.36 -0.97 -2.60
N THR A 178 6.69 -1.08 -2.67
CA THR A 178 7.47 -0.81 -3.87
C THR A 178 7.10 -1.77 -5.01
N ASP A 179 6.85 -3.03 -4.72
CA ASP A 179 6.42 -4.03 -5.73
C ASP A 179 5.06 -3.66 -6.36
N ILE A 180 4.19 -2.96 -5.60
CA ILE A 180 2.86 -2.53 -6.08
C ILE A 180 2.97 -1.22 -6.87
N PHE A 181 3.70 -0.22 -6.35
CA PHE A 181 3.68 1.16 -6.81
C PHE A 181 4.99 1.65 -7.43
N GLY A 182 6.04 0.83 -7.45
CA GLY A 182 7.34 1.18 -7.99
C GLY A 182 8.22 2.04 -7.07
N SER A 183 7.66 2.56 -5.98
CA SER A 183 8.40 3.36 -4.98
C SER A 183 7.72 3.33 -3.61
N ALA A 184 8.52 3.44 -2.55
CA ALA A 184 8.05 3.60 -1.18
C ALA A 184 8.79 4.79 -0.55
N SER A 185 8.08 5.91 -0.35
CA SER A 185 8.61 7.09 0.34
C SER A 185 7.79 7.32 1.59
N ASN A 186 8.36 6.97 2.74
CA ASN A 186 7.69 7.16 4.01
C ASN A 186 7.58 8.65 4.37
N GLN A 187 6.36 9.10 4.66
CA GLN A 187 6.03 10.48 5.03
C GLN A 187 5.75 10.65 6.53
N ILE A 188 5.91 9.60 7.35
CA ILE A 188 5.72 9.70 8.80
C ILE A 188 6.63 10.78 9.40
N VAL A 189 6.03 11.65 10.20
CA VAL A 189 6.73 12.61 11.03
C VAL A 189 6.63 12.18 12.49
N ILE A 190 7.76 11.83 13.09
CA ILE A 190 7.85 11.52 14.54
C ILE A 190 8.15 12.82 15.27
N LYS A 191 7.23 13.25 16.12
CA LYS A 191 7.37 14.45 16.96
C LYS A 191 7.79 14.09 18.39
#